data_06dcc5202d16cd52c4d4ade0e38ad3d4
#
_entry.id   06dcc5202d16cd52c4d4ade0e38ad3d4
#
_cell.length_a   1.000
_cell.length_b   1.000
_cell.length_c   1.000
_cell.angle_alpha   90.00
_cell.angle_beta   90.00
_cell.angle_gamma   90.00
#
_symmetry.space_group_name_H-M   'P 1'
#
loop_
_entity.id
_entity.type
_entity.pdbx_description
1 polymer ?
#
loop_
_entity_poly.entity_id
_entity_poly.type
_entity_poly.pdbx_seq_one_letter_code
_entity_poly.pdbx_strand_id
1 'polypeptide(L)'
;MEIERALQQLELLQKKLYAYHCADSSLYLDAVTTAPSDTSEGRGVAMSILAGESQKLMTCPETKALLDELSARAGELDLVHRREVEELRRSCEQLTRIPADEYMAYKELCNRADDVWHKAKAQDDFALFCPVLQELVDYNRRFAGYYDASKAPYDALLNDCLLYTSDAADDMQCVD
;
A
#
# COMPACT_ATOMS: atom_id res chain seq x y z
N MET A 1 -19.54 -2.56 22.33
CA MET A 1 -18.95 -1.23 22.69
C MET A 1 -19.95 -0.15 22.29
N GLU A 2 -20.03 1.01 22.98
CA GLU A 2 -20.86 2.12 22.50
C GLU A 2 -20.32 2.66 21.17
N ILE A 3 -21.20 3.05 20.25
CA ILE A 3 -20.82 3.44 18.88
C ILE A 3 -19.84 4.63 18.88
N GLU A 4 -20.07 5.60 19.75
CA GLU A 4 -19.20 6.77 19.89
C GLU A 4 -17.77 6.39 20.29
N ARG A 5 -17.61 5.42 21.19
CA ARG A 5 -16.29 4.91 21.56
C ARG A 5 -15.61 4.17 20.43
N ALA A 6 -16.36 3.42 19.62
CA ALA A 6 -15.82 2.75 18.44
C ALA A 6 -15.35 3.78 17.39
N LEU A 7 -16.12 4.84 17.15
CA LEU A 7 -15.74 5.93 16.26
C LEU A 7 -14.50 6.69 16.76
N GLN A 8 -14.36 6.92 18.05
CA GLN A 8 -13.14 7.52 18.62
C GLN A 8 -11.91 6.62 18.40
N GLN A 9 -12.07 5.29 18.48
CA GLN A 9 -10.99 4.35 18.18
C GLN A 9 -10.65 4.32 16.69
N LEU A 10 -11.65 4.43 15.82
CA LEU A 10 -11.45 4.56 14.38
C LEU A 10 -10.64 5.83 14.05
N GLU A 11 -11.03 6.97 14.61
CA GLU A 11 -10.30 8.23 14.42
C GLU A 11 -8.86 8.15 14.92
N LEU A 12 -8.61 7.49 16.06
CA LEU A 12 -7.26 7.29 16.57
C LEU A 12 -6.43 6.38 15.66
N LEU A 13 -7.04 5.31 15.12
CA LEU A 13 -6.41 4.43 14.13
C LEU A 13 -6.00 5.22 12.88
N GLN A 14 -6.92 6.00 12.32
CA GLN A 14 -6.66 6.84 11.14
C GLN A 14 -5.54 7.85 11.39
N LYS A 15 -5.53 8.52 12.54
CA LYS A 15 -4.44 9.43 12.93
C LYS A 15 -3.07 8.75 12.97
N LYS A 16 -2.99 7.52 13.48
CA LYS A 16 -1.74 6.76 13.50
C LYS A 16 -1.29 6.36 12.10
N LEU A 17 -2.22 5.85 11.28
CA LEU A 17 -1.92 5.48 9.88
C LEU A 17 -1.47 6.71 9.08
N TYR A 18 -2.14 7.84 9.27
CA TYR A 18 -1.76 9.10 8.65
C TYR A 18 -0.36 9.58 9.10
N ALA A 19 0.00 9.41 10.37
CA ALA A 19 1.33 9.77 10.86
C ALA A 19 2.44 8.93 10.18
N TYR A 20 2.23 7.61 10.01
CA TYR A 20 3.15 6.77 9.24
C TYR A 20 3.24 7.20 7.77
N HIS A 21 2.10 7.49 7.15
CA HIS A 21 2.05 7.98 5.77
C HIS A 21 2.79 9.32 5.61
N CYS A 22 2.59 10.28 6.52
CA CYS A 22 3.30 11.55 6.49
C CYS A 22 4.82 11.39 6.62
N ALA A 23 5.27 10.51 7.51
CA ALA A 23 6.69 10.24 7.68
C ALA A 23 7.29 9.62 6.42
N ASP A 24 6.64 8.60 5.86
CA ASP A 24 7.06 7.93 4.63
C ASP A 24 7.09 8.89 3.43
N SER A 25 6.03 9.67 3.23
CA SER A 25 5.93 10.66 2.17
C SER A 25 7.00 11.76 2.27
N SER A 26 7.35 12.17 3.49
CA SER A 26 8.42 13.16 3.71
C SER A 26 9.79 12.60 3.36
N LEU A 27 10.07 11.34 3.72
CA LEU A 27 11.31 10.66 3.35
C LEU A 27 11.39 10.44 1.83
N TYR A 28 10.27 10.08 1.20
CA TYR A 28 10.18 9.94 -0.25
C TYR A 28 10.40 11.28 -0.96
N LEU A 29 9.74 12.35 -0.51
CA LEU A 29 9.92 13.68 -1.11
C LEU A 29 11.36 14.15 -1.02
N ASP A 30 12.03 13.97 0.12
CA ASP A 30 13.44 14.27 0.27
C ASP A 30 14.29 13.42 -0.71
N ALA A 31 13.98 12.13 -0.84
CA ALA A 31 14.66 11.21 -1.75
C ALA A 31 14.67 11.70 -3.20
N VAL A 32 13.53 12.15 -3.69
CA VAL A 32 13.36 12.55 -5.11
C VAL A 32 13.72 14.02 -5.39
N THR A 33 14.09 14.79 -4.36
CA THR A 33 14.38 16.23 -4.51
C THR A 33 15.78 16.63 -4.07
N THR A 34 16.12 16.43 -2.79
CA THR A 34 17.31 17.08 -2.17
C THR A 34 18.30 16.10 -1.54
N ALA A 35 17.90 14.89 -1.24
CA ALA A 35 18.76 13.93 -0.54
C ALA A 35 19.99 13.52 -1.39
N PRO A 36 21.18 13.46 -0.79
CA PRO A 36 22.36 12.90 -1.45
C PRO A 36 22.15 11.41 -1.82
N SER A 37 22.67 11.00 -2.97
CA SER A 37 22.47 9.64 -3.51
C SER A 37 23.07 8.53 -2.64
N ASP A 38 24.08 8.85 -1.83
CA ASP A 38 24.75 7.91 -0.91
C ASP A 38 23.93 7.63 0.37
N THR A 39 22.81 8.33 0.59
CA THR A 39 21.91 8.13 1.73
C THR A 39 20.73 7.18 1.43
N SER A 40 20.62 6.69 0.21
CA SER A 40 19.44 5.91 -0.25
C SER A 40 19.24 4.60 0.50
N GLU A 41 20.31 3.87 0.82
CA GLU A 41 20.23 2.60 1.54
C GLU A 41 19.62 2.78 2.94
N GLY A 42 20.15 3.70 3.75
CA GLY A 42 19.64 3.96 5.10
C GLY A 42 18.21 4.47 5.10
N ARG A 43 17.83 5.30 4.11
CA ARG A 43 16.47 5.78 3.92
C ARG A 43 15.51 4.65 3.54
N GLY A 44 15.92 3.77 2.62
CA GLY A 44 15.14 2.60 2.22
C GLY A 44 14.84 1.68 3.40
N VAL A 45 15.80 1.45 4.30
CA VAL A 45 15.60 0.70 5.54
C VAL A 45 14.58 1.41 6.45
N ALA A 46 14.69 2.73 6.64
CA ALA A 46 13.75 3.49 7.46
C ALA A 46 12.33 3.42 6.92
N MET A 47 12.13 3.60 5.61
CA MET A 47 10.83 3.50 4.95
C MET A 47 10.24 2.08 5.04
N SER A 48 11.06 1.05 4.89
CA SER A 48 10.64 -0.35 5.06
C SER A 48 10.14 -0.63 6.49
N ILE A 49 10.82 -0.11 7.52
CA ILE A 49 10.39 -0.23 8.92
C ILE A 49 9.06 0.48 9.14
N LEU A 50 8.91 1.72 8.65
CA LEU A 50 7.64 2.47 8.77
C LEU A 50 6.48 1.73 8.09
N ALA A 51 6.71 1.18 6.90
CA ALA A 51 5.72 0.37 6.19
C ALA A 51 5.34 -0.89 6.99
N GLY A 52 6.32 -1.57 7.58
CA GLY A 52 6.09 -2.74 8.44
C GLY A 52 5.26 -2.40 9.70
N GLU A 53 5.55 -1.29 10.37
CA GLU A 53 4.78 -0.85 11.55
C GLU A 53 3.35 -0.43 11.17
N SER A 54 3.18 0.25 10.03
CA SER A 54 1.85 0.57 9.48
C SER A 54 1.05 -0.69 9.15
N GLN A 55 1.69 -1.70 8.51
CA GLN A 55 1.06 -2.99 8.23
C GLN A 55 0.63 -3.71 9.52
N LYS A 56 1.49 -3.78 10.53
CA LYS A 56 1.16 -4.39 11.83
C LYS A 56 -0.04 -3.71 12.48
N LEU A 57 -0.06 -2.37 12.47
CA LEU A 57 -1.19 -1.61 13.00
C LEU A 57 -2.49 -1.92 12.26
N MET A 58 -2.44 -2.02 10.93
CA MET A 58 -3.61 -2.31 10.09
C MET A 58 -4.11 -3.74 10.28
N THR A 59 -3.20 -4.70 10.48
CA THR A 59 -3.55 -6.14 10.49
C THR A 59 -3.67 -6.75 11.88
N CYS A 60 -3.47 -5.97 12.96
CA CYS A 60 -3.57 -6.48 14.32
C CYS A 60 -5.01 -6.90 14.68
N PRO A 61 -5.17 -7.83 15.65
CA PRO A 61 -6.48 -8.31 16.06
C PRO A 61 -7.44 -7.22 16.52
N GLU A 62 -6.90 -6.19 17.17
CA GLU A 62 -7.68 -5.05 17.68
C GLU A 62 -8.29 -4.23 16.55
N THR A 63 -7.52 -3.95 15.49
CA THR A 63 -8.01 -3.25 14.29
C THR A 63 -9.06 -4.07 13.57
N LYS A 64 -8.84 -5.39 13.40
CA LYS A 64 -9.83 -6.28 12.79
C LYS A 64 -11.14 -6.29 13.58
N ALA A 65 -11.07 -6.46 14.90
CA ALA A 65 -12.25 -6.46 15.75
C ALA A 65 -13.02 -5.15 15.70
N LEU A 66 -12.32 -4.01 15.67
CA LEU A 66 -12.93 -2.69 15.53
C LEU A 66 -13.66 -2.54 14.18
N LEU A 67 -13.02 -2.92 13.08
CA LEU A 67 -13.61 -2.82 11.75
C LEU A 67 -14.79 -3.77 11.57
N ASP A 68 -14.73 -4.98 12.13
CA ASP A 68 -15.84 -5.94 12.10
C ASP A 68 -17.03 -5.43 12.93
N GLU A 69 -16.79 -4.85 14.12
CA GLU A 69 -17.85 -4.26 14.95
C GLU A 69 -18.54 -3.09 14.24
N LEU A 70 -17.77 -2.15 13.66
CA LEU A 70 -18.32 -1.02 12.93
C LEU A 70 -19.05 -1.44 11.65
N SER A 71 -18.54 -2.43 10.93
CA SER A 71 -19.20 -3.00 9.74
C SER A 71 -20.55 -3.64 10.10
N ALA A 72 -20.63 -4.38 11.20
CA ALA A 72 -21.87 -4.99 11.67
C ALA A 72 -22.94 -3.93 12.04
N ARG A 73 -22.50 -2.71 12.35
CA ARG A 73 -23.35 -1.57 12.75
C ARG A 73 -23.39 -0.47 11.68
N ALA A 74 -23.14 -0.82 10.41
CA ALA A 74 -23.08 0.14 9.28
C ALA A 74 -24.35 1.00 9.14
N GLY A 75 -25.52 0.50 9.59
CA GLY A 75 -26.79 1.25 9.60
C GLY A 75 -26.85 2.40 10.61
N GLU A 76 -25.97 2.40 11.62
CA GLU A 76 -25.85 3.45 12.63
C GLU A 76 -24.82 4.53 12.24
N LEU A 77 -24.03 4.29 11.19
CA LEU A 77 -22.98 5.18 10.71
C LEU A 77 -23.52 6.13 9.64
N ASP A 78 -23.04 7.36 9.63
CA ASP A 78 -23.22 8.25 8.50
C ASP A 78 -22.47 7.72 7.25
N LEU A 79 -22.71 8.36 6.10
CA LEU A 79 -22.14 7.92 4.83
C LEU A 79 -20.61 7.93 4.82
N VAL A 80 -19.98 8.93 5.45
CA VAL A 80 -18.53 9.09 5.45
C VAL A 80 -17.88 7.96 6.25
N HIS A 81 -18.27 7.80 7.52
CA HIS A 81 -17.73 6.75 8.37
C HIS A 81 -17.98 5.34 7.80
N ARG A 82 -19.15 5.12 7.17
CA ARG A 82 -19.44 3.85 6.51
C ARG A 82 -18.42 3.54 5.40
N ARG A 83 -18.14 4.51 4.53
CA ARG A 83 -17.16 4.35 3.45
C ARG A 83 -15.74 4.19 3.97
N GLU A 84 -15.36 4.94 4.99
CA GLU A 84 -14.07 4.78 5.65
C GLU A 84 -13.87 3.37 6.22
N VAL A 85 -14.88 2.83 6.89
CA VAL A 85 -14.85 1.45 7.43
C VAL A 85 -14.76 0.42 6.31
N GLU A 86 -15.53 0.57 5.23
CA GLU A 86 -15.49 -0.30 4.06
C GLU A 86 -14.07 -0.35 3.44
N GLU A 87 -13.45 0.82 3.22
CA GLU A 87 -12.11 0.91 2.62
C GLU A 87 -11.01 0.41 3.55
N LEU A 88 -11.05 0.76 4.84
CA LEU A 88 -10.09 0.26 5.81
C LEU A 88 -10.20 -1.26 5.98
N ARG A 89 -11.40 -1.80 5.99
CA ARG A 89 -11.62 -3.25 6.05
C ARG A 89 -11.05 -3.96 4.84
N ARG A 90 -11.30 -3.45 3.64
CA ARG A 90 -10.75 -3.97 2.39
C ARG A 90 -9.22 -3.98 2.45
N SER A 91 -8.60 -2.86 2.84
CA SER A 91 -7.15 -2.73 2.97
C SER A 91 -6.58 -3.71 4.02
N CYS A 92 -7.26 -3.85 5.16
CA CYS A 92 -6.90 -4.80 6.20
C CYS A 92 -6.94 -6.24 5.70
N GLU A 93 -7.98 -6.63 4.97
CA GLU A 93 -8.12 -7.95 4.39
C GLU A 93 -7.01 -8.25 3.37
N GLN A 94 -6.71 -7.30 2.48
CA GLN A 94 -5.62 -7.43 1.50
C GLN A 94 -4.26 -7.59 2.17
N LEU A 95 -3.91 -6.68 3.08
CA LEU A 95 -2.63 -6.71 3.79
C LEU A 95 -2.46 -7.96 4.67
N THR A 96 -3.56 -8.49 5.23
CA THR A 96 -3.51 -9.71 6.04
C THR A 96 -3.11 -10.94 5.22
N ARG A 97 -3.38 -10.95 3.91
CA ARG A 97 -3.03 -12.07 3.02
C ARG A 97 -1.55 -12.12 2.68
N ILE A 98 -0.83 -11.00 2.81
CA ILE A 98 0.59 -10.91 2.50
C ILE A 98 1.40 -11.18 3.77
N PRO A 99 2.34 -12.14 3.77
CA PRO A 99 3.27 -12.33 4.89
C PRO A 99 4.05 -11.04 5.19
N ALA A 100 4.20 -10.71 6.48
CA ALA A 100 4.77 -9.43 6.90
C ALA A 100 6.23 -9.25 6.46
N ASP A 101 7.02 -10.30 6.48
CA ASP A 101 8.40 -10.34 6.00
C ASP A 101 8.50 -10.11 4.49
N GLU A 102 7.60 -10.71 3.70
CA GLU A 102 7.53 -10.48 2.26
C GLU A 102 7.08 -9.05 1.93
N TYR A 103 6.14 -8.50 2.70
CA TYR A 103 5.71 -7.11 2.52
C TYR A 103 6.85 -6.12 2.76
N MET A 104 7.61 -6.31 3.84
CA MET A 104 8.76 -5.45 4.15
C MET A 104 9.85 -5.58 3.08
N ALA A 105 10.18 -6.81 2.67
CA ALA A 105 11.16 -7.05 1.61
C ALA A 105 10.74 -6.45 0.27
N TYR A 106 9.45 -6.48 -0.06
CA TYR A 106 8.92 -5.82 -1.25
C TYR A 106 9.03 -4.29 -1.16
N LYS A 107 8.76 -3.68 -0.01
CA LYS A 107 8.93 -2.24 0.19
C LYS A 107 10.39 -1.80 0.06
N GLU A 108 11.32 -2.57 0.60
CA GLU A 108 12.75 -2.35 0.41
C GLU A 108 13.17 -2.49 -1.06
N LEU A 109 12.64 -3.52 -1.75
CA LEU A 109 12.84 -3.69 -3.19
C LEU A 109 12.31 -2.48 -3.99
N CYS A 110 11.14 -1.95 -3.67
CA CYS A 110 10.57 -0.77 -4.33
C CYS A 110 11.50 0.44 -4.21
N ASN A 111 12.02 0.70 -3.00
CA ASN A 111 12.96 1.80 -2.78
C ASN A 111 14.26 1.62 -3.57
N ARG A 112 14.83 0.41 -3.56
CA ARG A 112 16.02 0.08 -4.37
C ARG A 112 15.76 0.19 -5.87
N ALA A 113 14.58 -0.22 -6.32
CA ALA A 113 14.19 -0.17 -7.71
C ALA A 113 14.07 1.28 -8.23
N ASP A 114 13.57 2.19 -7.41
CA ASP A 114 13.49 3.61 -7.73
C ASP A 114 14.89 4.20 -7.99
N ASP A 115 15.83 3.95 -7.09
CA ASP A 115 17.25 4.37 -7.25
C ASP A 115 17.89 3.81 -8.53
N VAL A 116 17.70 2.51 -8.79
CA VAL A 116 18.25 1.86 -9.98
C VAL A 116 17.61 2.40 -11.25
N TRP A 117 16.29 2.63 -11.23
CA TRP A 117 15.56 3.20 -12.35
C TRP A 117 16.07 4.60 -12.71
N HIS A 118 16.25 5.48 -11.72
CA HIS A 118 16.80 6.82 -11.94
C HIS A 118 18.19 6.78 -12.59
N LYS A 119 19.08 5.88 -12.12
CA LYS A 119 20.43 5.70 -12.68
C LYS A 119 20.37 5.16 -14.12
N ALA A 120 19.55 4.13 -14.35
CA ALA A 120 19.38 3.52 -15.66
C ALA A 120 18.82 4.52 -16.69
N LYS A 121 17.81 5.31 -16.28
CA LYS A 121 17.22 6.36 -17.10
C LYS A 121 18.23 7.46 -17.46
N ALA A 122 19.03 7.91 -16.49
CA ALA A 122 20.06 8.93 -16.73
C ALA A 122 21.17 8.47 -17.68
N GLN A 123 21.43 7.15 -17.74
CA GLN A 123 22.45 6.53 -18.59
C GLN A 123 21.90 5.97 -19.89
N ASP A 124 20.59 6.02 -20.11
CA ASP A 124 19.87 5.36 -21.22
C ASP A 124 20.21 3.83 -21.28
N ASP A 125 20.33 3.20 -20.10
CA ASP A 125 20.73 1.81 -19.94
C ASP A 125 19.60 0.98 -19.30
N PHE A 126 18.71 0.43 -20.11
CA PHE A 126 17.65 -0.46 -19.64
C PHE A 126 18.20 -1.76 -19.04
N ALA A 127 19.35 -2.25 -19.49
CA ALA A 127 19.93 -3.49 -19.00
C ALA A 127 20.29 -3.39 -17.50
N LEU A 128 20.63 -2.19 -17.02
CA LEU A 128 20.86 -1.92 -15.60
C LEU A 128 19.57 -2.08 -14.77
N PHE A 129 18.40 -1.70 -15.32
CA PHE A 129 17.12 -1.78 -14.62
C PHE A 129 16.46 -3.16 -14.71
N CYS A 130 16.70 -3.90 -15.80
CA CYS A 130 16.03 -5.16 -16.10
C CYS A 130 16.03 -6.19 -14.94
N PRO A 131 17.13 -6.43 -14.22
CA PRO A 131 17.14 -7.39 -13.11
C PRO A 131 16.19 -7.00 -11.97
N VAL A 132 16.19 -5.74 -11.54
CA VAL A 132 15.32 -5.29 -10.45
C VAL A 132 13.85 -5.22 -10.89
N LEU A 133 13.59 -4.89 -12.16
CA LEU A 133 12.25 -4.97 -12.73
C LEU A 133 11.72 -6.41 -12.71
N GLN A 134 12.57 -7.39 -13.01
CA GLN A 134 12.16 -8.80 -12.93
C GLN A 134 11.80 -9.20 -11.49
N GLU A 135 12.58 -8.76 -10.48
CA GLU A 135 12.25 -9.00 -9.08
C GLU A 135 10.89 -8.39 -8.71
N LEU A 136 10.60 -7.14 -9.13
CA LEU A 136 9.30 -6.48 -8.92
C LEU A 136 8.14 -7.28 -9.54
N VAL A 137 8.31 -7.75 -10.78
CA VAL A 137 7.30 -8.58 -11.48
C VAL A 137 7.05 -9.88 -10.72
N ASP A 138 8.09 -10.53 -10.21
CA ASP A 138 7.98 -11.79 -9.49
C ASP A 138 7.28 -11.61 -8.13
N TYR A 139 7.53 -10.51 -7.41
CA TYR A 139 6.78 -10.16 -6.21
C TYR A 139 5.30 -9.88 -6.51
N ASN A 140 5.00 -9.09 -7.54
CA ASN A 140 3.62 -8.80 -7.93
C ASN A 140 2.86 -10.06 -8.35
N ARG A 141 3.48 -11.00 -9.05
CA ARG A 141 2.87 -12.30 -9.37
C ARG A 141 2.55 -13.12 -8.12
N ARG A 142 3.42 -13.11 -7.10
CA ARG A 142 3.15 -13.78 -5.83
C ARG A 142 2.00 -13.12 -5.08
N PHE A 143 1.97 -11.79 -5.02
CA PHE A 143 0.92 -11.03 -4.34
C PHE A 143 -0.44 -11.24 -5.01
N ALA A 144 -0.49 -11.29 -6.35
CA ALA A 144 -1.70 -11.65 -7.08
C ALA A 144 -2.25 -13.01 -6.62
N GLY A 145 -1.37 -14.00 -6.38
CA GLY A 145 -1.76 -15.31 -5.85
C GLY A 145 -2.31 -15.25 -4.42
N TYR A 146 -1.82 -14.34 -3.58
CA TYR A 146 -2.38 -14.11 -2.24
C TYR A 146 -3.75 -13.43 -2.27
N TYR A 147 -3.98 -12.55 -3.24
CA TYR A 147 -5.25 -11.85 -3.37
C TYR A 147 -6.35 -12.74 -3.93
N ASP A 148 -6.11 -13.37 -5.07
CA ASP A 148 -7.06 -14.30 -5.70
C ASP A 148 -6.36 -15.24 -6.68
N ALA A 149 -6.03 -16.43 -6.22
CA ALA A 149 -5.38 -17.45 -7.04
C ALA A 149 -6.25 -18.00 -8.20
N SER A 150 -7.55 -17.70 -8.22
CA SER A 150 -8.46 -18.11 -9.29
C SER A 150 -8.45 -17.18 -10.49
N LYS A 151 -7.92 -15.96 -10.35
CA LYS A 151 -7.84 -14.94 -11.40
C LYS A 151 -6.48 -14.92 -12.09
N ALA A 152 -6.44 -14.35 -13.29
CA ALA A 152 -5.16 -13.98 -13.89
C ALA A 152 -4.44 -12.96 -13.01
N PRO A 153 -3.09 -13.03 -12.87
CA PRO A 153 -2.36 -12.14 -11.96
C PRO A 153 -2.66 -10.65 -12.17
N TYR A 154 -2.79 -10.22 -13.40
CA TYR A 154 -3.13 -8.83 -13.71
C TYR A 154 -4.52 -8.43 -13.17
N ASP A 155 -5.54 -9.28 -13.37
CA ASP A 155 -6.91 -9.01 -12.91
C ASP A 155 -7.02 -9.02 -11.39
N ALA A 156 -6.20 -9.85 -10.71
CA ALA A 156 -6.16 -9.87 -9.26
C ALA A 156 -5.58 -8.57 -8.68
N LEU A 157 -4.57 -7.98 -9.36
CA LEU A 157 -3.91 -6.73 -8.94
C LEU A 157 -4.68 -5.48 -9.38
N LEU A 158 -5.52 -5.57 -10.41
CA LEU A 158 -6.26 -4.42 -10.94
C LEU A 158 -7.10 -3.76 -9.87
N ASN A 159 -7.70 -4.53 -8.97
CA ASN A 159 -8.49 -4.03 -7.85
C ASN A 159 -7.72 -3.19 -6.82
N ASP A 160 -6.39 -3.20 -6.82
CA ASP A 160 -5.58 -2.34 -5.95
C ASP A 160 -5.54 -0.90 -6.44
N CYS A 161 -5.71 -0.70 -7.74
CA CYS A 161 -5.64 0.61 -8.38
C CYS A 161 -7.01 1.07 -8.92
N LEU A 162 -7.78 0.15 -9.49
CA LEU A 162 -9.06 0.43 -10.13
C LEU A 162 -10.20 -0.28 -9.38
N LEU A 163 -11.10 0.50 -8.79
CA LEU A 163 -12.28 0.01 -8.07
C LEU A 163 -13.45 -0.37 -9.00
N TYR A 164 -13.31 -0.16 -10.29
CA TYR A 164 -14.29 -0.48 -11.32
C TYR A 164 -13.61 -1.30 -12.43
N THR A 165 -14.38 -2.15 -13.09
CA THR A 165 -13.93 -2.82 -14.30
C THR A 165 -13.77 -1.77 -15.40
N SER A 166 -12.55 -1.59 -15.91
CA SER A 166 -12.30 -0.69 -17.01
C SER A 166 -13.11 -1.10 -18.24
N ASP A 167 -14.04 -0.25 -18.68
CA ASP A 167 -14.42 -0.21 -20.08
C ASP A 167 -13.31 0.56 -20.83
N ALA A 168 -12.80 0.03 -21.93
CA ALA A 168 -11.77 0.68 -22.74
C ALA A 168 -12.18 2.10 -23.22
N ALA A 169 -13.45 2.44 -23.16
CA ALA A 169 -13.99 3.78 -23.42
C ALA A 169 -13.75 4.77 -22.26
N ASP A 170 -13.67 4.29 -21.01
CA ASP A 170 -13.39 5.14 -19.84
C ASP A 170 -11.92 5.52 -19.75
N ASP A 171 -11.02 4.68 -20.23
CA ASP A 171 -9.57 4.93 -20.27
C ASP A 171 -9.18 6.01 -21.29
N MET A 172 -10.03 6.28 -22.29
CA MET A 172 -9.78 7.30 -23.32
C MET A 172 -10.03 8.74 -22.85
N GLN A 173 -10.66 8.95 -21.71
CA GLN A 173 -10.90 10.29 -21.16
C GLN A 173 -9.71 10.88 -20.39
N CYS A 174 -8.65 10.14 -20.20
CA CYS A 174 -7.42 10.60 -19.53
C CYS A 174 -6.35 11.13 -20.49
N VAL A 175 -6.65 11.36 -21.77
CA VAL A 175 -5.67 11.69 -22.85
C VAL A 175 -5.97 13.02 -23.54
N ASP A 176 -6.62 13.98 -22.86
CA ASP A 176 -6.73 15.37 -23.36
C ASP A 176 -5.83 16.34 -22.60
#